data_040b0ab0e452fc6c75d2ba3cd6349da5
#
_entry.id   040b0ab0e452fc6c75d2ba3cd6349da5
#
_cell.length_a   1.000
_cell.length_b   1.000
_cell.length_c   1.000
_cell.angle_alpha   90.00
_cell.angle_beta   90.00
_cell.angle_gamma   90.00
#
_symmetry.space_group_name_H-M   'P 1'
#
loop_
_entity.id
_entity.type
_entity.pdbx_description
1 polymer ?
#
loop_
_entity_poly.entity_id
_entity_poly.type
_entity_poly.pdbx_seq_one_letter_code
_entity_poly.pdbx_strand_id
1 'polypeptide(L)'
;MKDLFSIEGKIALVTGGSRGIGEMIAAGFLANGAKVYISSRKADVCDATAKRLQEEYGGECISVPDDLSNLDGINALADKISQDDNLDILVNNAGASWGEPIDEYSEQGWDKVMDTNVKGVFFLTQKLLPLLRKSGTAEDPSRVINIGSIDGIKTGLFDAFSYGQSKAALHHLTRVLAASLVKENIIVNAIAPGPFPTWMLSTGVGGGGDVDIDWSSIGDTNPRGRVGTPEDIAGLAIFLSSRAGAYTVGQTITCDGGVVASS
;
A
#
# COMPACT_ATOMS: atom_id res chain seq x y z
N MET A 1 -27.71 -0.38 -8.53
CA MET A 1 -26.83 -0.31 -7.35
C MET A 1 -26.32 -1.69 -6.89
N LYS A 2 -26.66 -2.75 -7.63
CA LYS A 2 -25.95 -4.03 -7.47
C LYS A 2 -24.49 -3.82 -7.89
N ASP A 3 -23.59 -4.52 -7.29
CA ASP A 3 -22.17 -4.58 -7.65
C ASP A 3 -21.35 -3.28 -7.45
N LEU A 4 -21.82 -2.33 -6.60
CA LEU A 4 -21.10 -1.10 -6.32
C LEU A 4 -19.68 -1.32 -5.76
N PHE A 5 -19.51 -2.39 -4.98
CA PHE A 5 -18.24 -2.77 -4.36
C PHE A 5 -17.49 -3.85 -5.13
N SER A 6 -17.99 -4.27 -6.30
CA SER A 6 -17.33 -5.30 -7.11
C SER A 6 -16.02 -4.76 -7.70
N ILE A 7 -15.00 -5.60 -7.62
CA ILE A 7 -13.73 -5.46 -8.31
C ILE A 7 -13.44 -6.70 -9.17
N GLU A 8 -14.47 -7.51 -9.43
CA GLU A 8 -14.38 -8.71 -10.24
C GLU A 8 -13.86 -8.39 -11.64
N GLY A 9 -12.90 -9.18 -12.11
CA GLY A 9 -12.26 -9.02 -13.41
C GLY A 9 -11.27 -7.86 -13.53
N LYS A 10 -11.07 -7.04 -12.48
CA LYS A 10 -10.07 -5.98 -12.48
C LYS A 10 -8.66 -6.55 -12.36
N ILE A 11 -7.69 -5.85 -12.96
CA ILE A 11 -6.27 -6.15 -12.86
C ILE A 11 -5.64 -5.19 -11.85
N ALA A 12 -5.02 -5.76 -10.81
CA ALA A 12 -4.40 -5.01 -9.72
C ALA A 12 -2.91 -5.32 -9.59
N LEU A 13 -2.10 -4.30 -9.33
CA LEU A 13 -0.72 -4.43 -8.85
C LEU A 13 -0.65 -3.98 -7.39
N VAL A 14 -0.16 -4.85 -6.51
CA VAL A 14 0.11 -4.54 -5.10
C VAL A 14 1.60 -4.64 -4.82
N THR A 15 2.26 -3.51 -4.64
CA THR A 15 3.68 -3.48 -4.28
C THR A 15 3.87 -3.79 -2.78
N GLY A 16 4.97 -4.48 -2.42
CA GLY A 16 5.12 -4.99 -1.06
C GLY A 16 4.07 -6.05 -0.70
N GLY A 17 3.50 -6.75 -1.70
CA GLY A 17 2.38 -7.68 -1.57
C GLY A 17 2.72 -9.04 -0.97
N SER A 18 3.99 -9.31 -0.66
CA SER A 18 4.41 -10.63 -0.15
C SER A 18 4.27 -10.81 1.35
N ARG A 19 3.86 -9.78 2.10
CA ARG A 19 3.63 -9.83 3.55
C ARG A 19 2.88 -8.62 4.07
N GLY A 20 2.33 -8.74 5.29
CA GLY A 20 1.71 -7.64 6.03
C GLY A 20 0.54 -7.00 5.28
N ILE A 21 0.42 -5.67 5.35
CA ILE A 21 -0.72 -4.92 4.76
C ILE A 21 -0.88 -5.20 3.25
N GLY A 22 0.22 -5.26 2.51
CA GLY A 22 0.15 -5.55 1.07
C GLY A 22 -0.41 -6.93 0.77
N GLU A 23 -0.02 -7.93 1.54
CA GLU A 23 -0.57 -9.29 1.44
C GLU A 23 -2.06 -9.33 1.81
N MET A 24 -2.45 -8.65 2.90
CA MET A 24 -3.86 -8.55 3.32
C MET A 24 -4.74 -7.95 2.22
N ILE A 25 -4.26 -6.89 1.56
CA ILE A 25 -4.97 -6.26 0.43
C ILE A 25 -5.02 -7.20 -0.77
N ALA A 26 -3.90 -7.85 -1.13
CA ALA A 26 -3.84 -8.79 -2.24
C ALA A 26 -4.80 -9.97 -2.05
N ALA A 27 -4.85 -10.53 -0.83
CA ALA A 27 -5.79 -11.59 -0.45
C ALA A 27 -7.25 -11.13 -0.63
N GLY A 28 -7.59 -9.93 -0.12
CA GLY A 28 -8.93 -9.37 -0.27
C GLY A 28 -9.31 -9.13 -1.74
N PHE A 29 -8.38 -8.68 -2.56
CA PHE A 29 -8.64 -8.47 -4.00
C PHE A 29 -8.87 -9.79 -4.73
N LEU A 30 -8.04 -10.82 -4.47
CA LEU A 30 -8.24 -12.17 -5.02
C LEU A 30 -9.58 -12.77 -4.62
N ALA A 31 -9.92 -12.71 -3.34
CA ALA A 31 -11.20 -13.21 -2.83
C ALA A 31 -12.42 -12.52 -3.46
N ASN A 32 -12.24 -11.32 -4.05
CA ASN A 32 -13.27 -10.57 -4.75
C ASN A 32 -13.10 -10.56 -6.28
N GLY A 33 -12.38 -11.55 -6.82
CA GLY A 33 -12.34 -11.86 -8.26
C GLY A 33 -11.40 -10.98 -9.10
N ALA A 34 -10.49 -10.23 -8.49
CA ALA A 34 -9.48 -9.50 -9.23
C ALA A 34 -8.29 -10.41 -9.60
N LYS A 35 -7.66 -10.17 -10.76
CA LYS A 35 -6.33 -10.66 -11.09
C LYS A 35 -5.30 -9.79 -10.35
N VAL A 36 -4.39 -10.38 -9.60
CA VAL A 36 -3.47 -9.63 -8.74
C VAL A 36 -2.01 -9.94 -9.06
N TYR A 37 -1.26 -8.90 -9.37
CA TYR A 37 0.20 -8.92 -9.35
C TYR A 37 0.69 -8.50 -7.98
N ILE A 38 1.61 -9.26 -7.38
CA ILE A 38 2.32 -8.87 -6.17
C ILE A 38 3.79 -8.68 -6.46
N SER A 39 4.39 -7.63 -5.90
CA SER A 39 5.82 -7.34 -6.04
C SER A 39 6.48 -7.21 -4.68
N SER A 40 7.68 -7.75 -4.55
CA SER A 40 8.58 -7.55 -3.40
C SER A 40 10.03 -7.84 -3.81
N ARG A 41 11.00 -7.42 -2.99
CA ARG A 41 12.44 -7.59 -3.30
C ARG A 41 12.94 -9.05 -3.25
N LYS A 42 12.34 -9.89 -2.40
CA LYS A 42 12.73 -11.29 -2.23
C LYS A 42 11.87 -12.17 -3.11
N ALA A 43 12.44 -12.67 -4.21
CA ALA A 43 11.73 -13.46 -5.21
C ALA A 43 11.11 -14.73 -4.59
N ASP A 44 11.88 -15.47 -3.82
CA ASP A 44 11.46 -16.70 -3.15
C ASP A 44 10.23 -16.51 -2.26
N VAL A 45 10.22 -15.41 -1.48
CA VAL A 45 9.09 -15.07 -0.61
C VAL A 45 7.88 -14.61 -1.44
N CYS A 46 8.13 -13.82 -2.49
CA CYS A 46 7.06 -13.33 -3.37
C CYS A 46 6.36 -14.48 -4.10
N ASP A 47 7.15 -15.40 -4.66
CA ASP A 47 6.66 -16.58 -5.38
C ASP A 47 5.85 -17.51 -4.46
N ALA A 48 6.38 -17.80 -3.26
CA ALA A 48 5.68 -18.60 -2.27
C ALA A 48 4.36 -17.98 -1.83
N THR A 49 4.34 -16.65 -1.63
CA THR A 49 3.13 -15.93 -1.24
C THR A 49 2.10 -15.93 -2.37
N ALA A 50 2.50 -15.65 -3.62
CA ALA A 50 1.58 -15.69 -4.76
C ALA A 50 0.91 -17.05 -4.91
N LYS A 51 1.70 -18.12 -4.82
CA LYS A 51 1.18 -19.49 -4.88
C LYS A 51 0.19 -19.78 -3.76
N ARG A 52 0.54 -19.46 -2.51
CA ARG A 52 -0.32 -19.67 -1.35
C ARG A 52 -1.64 -18.89 -1.45
N LEU A 53 -1.59 -17.62 -1.83
CA LEU A 53 -2.80 -16.80 -2.00
C LEU A 53 -3.72 -17.36 -3.10
N GLN A 54 -3.15 -17.85 -4.20
CA GLN A 54 -3.93 -18.48 -5.27
C GLN A 54 -4.57 -19.81 -4.82
N GLU A 55 -3.86 -20.61 -4.02
CA GLU A 55 -4.39 -21.84 -3.44
C GLU A 55 -5.51 -21.59 -2.43
N GLU A 56 -5.41 -20.52 -1.63
CA GLU A 56 -6.33 -20.19 -0.55
C GLU A 56 -7.61 -19.48 -1.04
N TYR A 57 -7.46 -18.51 -1.94
CA TYR A 57 -8.56 -17.65 -2.38
C TYR A 57 -9.03 -17.93 -3.81
N GLY A 58 -8.31 -18.76 -4.55
CA GLY A 58 -8.56 -18.94 -5.98
C GLY A 58 -8.10 -17.74 -6.82
N GLY A 59 -8.51 -17.72 -8.10
CA GLY A 59 -8.15 -16.63 -9.01
C GLY A 59 -6.70 -16.69 -9.49
N GLU A 60 -6.17 -15.57 -9.98
CA GLU A 60 -4.83 -15.45 -10.54
C GLU A 60 -3.99 -14.48 -9.72
N CYS A 61 -2.96 -15.01 -9.03
CA CYS A 61 -1.97 -14.24 -8.30
C CYS A 61 -0.58 -14.43 -8.91
N ILE A 62 0.02 -13.38 -9.42
CA ILE A 62 1.27 -13.42 -10.16
C ILE A 62 2.37 -12.71 -9.37
N SER A 63 3.48 -13.42 -9.14
CA SER A 63 4.68 -12.85 -8.54
C SER A 63 5.51 -12.09 -9.57
N VAL A 64 5.84 -10.84 -9.28
CA VAL A 64 6.72 -9.98 -10.09
C VAL A 64 7.74 -9.28 -9.20
N PRO A 65 8.76 -10.02 -8.72
CA PRO A 65 9.73 -9.47 -7.77
C PRO A 65 10.61 -8.41 -8.41
N ASP A 66 10.75 -7.27 -7.70
CA ASP A 66 11.66 -6.18 -8.06
C ASP A 66 11.97 -5.26 -6.87
N ASP A 67 13.04 -4.45 -7.00
CA ASP A 67 13.44 -3.46 -5.99
C ASP A 67 13.01 -2.04 -6.38
N LEU A 68 12.02 -1.52 -5.71
CA LEU A 68 11.43 -0.21 -5.97
C LEU A 68 12.17 0.96 -5.29
N SER A 69 13.31 0.72 -4.66
CA SER A 69 14.18 1.77 -4.14
C SER A 69 15.02 2.48 -5.21
N ASN A 70 15.03 1.95 -6.45
CA ASN A 70 15.80 2.49 -7.56
C ASN A 70 15.01 2.44 -8.89
N LEU A 71 15.44 3.24 -9.86
CA LEU A 71 14.73 3.37 -11.13
C LEU A 71 14.84 2.12 -12.03
N ASP A 72 15.89 1.34 -11.91
CA ASP A 72 16.07 0.12 -12.72
C ASP A 72 15.01 -0.94 -12.34
N GLY A 73 14.83 -1.18 -11.04
CA GLY A 73 13.77 -2.07 -10.56
C GLY A 73 12.36 -1.54 -10.87
N ILE A 74 12.14 -0.23 -10.78
CA ILE A 74 10.87 0.40 -11.16
C ILE A 74 10.58 0.18 -12.65
N ASN A 75 11.55 0.39 -13.52
CA ASN A 75 11.42 0.17 -14.96
C ASN A 75 11.15 -1.31 -15.26
N ALA A 76 11.94 -2.22 -14.65
CA ALA A 76 11.77 -3.66 -14.84
C ALA A 76 10.37 -4.15 -14.40
N LEU A 77 9.85 -3.67 -13.26
CA LEU A 77 8.50 -3.98 -12.84
C LEU A 77 7.44 -3.44 -13.81
N ALA A 78 7.57 -2.17 -14.22
CA ALA A 78 6.63 -1.56 -15.17
C ALA A 78 6.60 -2.31 -16.52
N ASP A 79 7.74 -2.75 -17.02
CA ASP A 79 7.85 -3.53 -18.26
C ASP A 79 7.16 -4.90 -18.14
N LYS A 80 7.27 -5.55 -16.97
CA LYS A 80 6.57 -6.82 -16.71
C LYS A 80 5.05 -6.64 -16.67
N ILE A 81 4.55 -5.60 -15.98
CA ILE A 81 3.12 -5.30 -15.91
C ILE A 81 2.57 -4.88 -17.28
N SER A 82 3.39 -4.25 -18.10
CA SER A 82 3.01 -3.83 -19.48
C SER A 82 2.80 -4.99 -20.45
N GLN A 83 3.03 -6.24 -20.04
CA GLN A 83 2.62 -7.42 -20.80
C GLN A 83 1.10 -7.61 -20.81
N ASP A 84 0.40 -7.10 -19.80
CA ASP A 84 -1.05 -6.91 -19.86
C ASP A 84 -1.37 -5.60 -20.58
N ASP A 85 -2.52 -5.57 -21.20
CA ASP A 85 -2.96 -4.43 -22.02
C ASP A 85 -3.44 -3.24 -21.18
N ASN A 86 -3.76 -3.45 -19.89
CA ASN A 86 -4.32 -2.45 -18.99
C ASN A 86 -3.98 -2.75 -17.52
N LEU A 87 -4.17 -1.74 -16.66
CA LEU A 87 -4.08 -1.84 -15.21
C LEU A 87 -5.20 -1.02 -14.58
N ASP A 88 -6.08 -1.67 -13.82
CA ASP A 88 -7.21 -1.00 -13.20
C ASP A 88 -6.86 -0.40 -11.83
N ILE A 89 -6.01 -1.09 -11.06
CA ILE A 89 -5.72 -0.75 -9.68
C ILE A 89 -4.21 -0.83 -9.43
N LEU A 90 -3.61 0.27 -8.97
CA LEU A 90 -2.24 0.31 -8.46
C LEU A 90 -2.27 0.57 -6.96
N VAL A 91 -1.75 -0.36 -6.15
CA VAL A 91 -1.54 -0.17 -4.71
C VAL A 91 -0.06 0.02 -4.42
N ASN A 92 0.34 1.24 -4.15
CA ASN A 92 1.68 1.60 -3.71
C ASN A 92 1.80 1.34 -2.21
N ASN A 93 2.13 0.10 -1.84
CA ASN A 93 2.27 -0.33 -0.45
C ASN A 93 3.73 -0.62 -0.07
N ALA A 94 4.62 -0.93 -1.01
CA ALA A 94 6.03 -1.11 -0.72
C ALA A 94 6.57 0.08 0.10
N GLY A 95 7.24 -0.22 1.20
CA GLY A 95 7.76 0.80 2.09
C GLY A 95 8.93 0.31 2.93
N ALA A 96 9.70 1.28 3.43
CA ALA A 96 10.80 1.08 4.36
C ALA A 96 10.61 1.95 5.59
N SER A 97 11.16 1.51 6.71
CA SER A 97 11.35 2.29 7.93
C SER A 97 12.81 2.19 8.35
N TRP A 98 13.27 3.19 9.08
CA TRP A 98 14.60 3.25 9.65
C TRP A 98 14.54 3.98 10.98
N GLY A 99 15.13 3.41 12.02
CA GLY A 99 15.17 4.00 13.36
C GLY A 99 16.59 4.09 13.85
N GLU A 100 17.01 5.29 14.25
CA GLU A 100 18.30 5.61 14.89
C GLU A 100 18.08 6.83 15.79
N PRO A 101 18.88 7.00 16.86
CA PRO A 101 18.87 8.22 17.67
C PRO A 101 19.12 9.46 16.80
N ILE A 102 18.54 10.60 17.17
CA ILE A 102 18.62 11.83 16.35
C ILE A 102 20.05 12.28 16.10
N ASP A 103 20.94 12.13 17.11
CA ASP A 103 22.34 12.55 17.01
C ASP A 103 23.19 11.63 16.12
N GLU A 104 22.69 10.45 15.77
CA GLU A 104 23.39 9.43 15.00
C GLU A 104 22.66 9.08 13.71
N TYR A 105 21.57 9.80 13.38
CA TYR A 105 20.70 9.45 12.25
C TYR A 105 21.45 9.55 10.91
N SER A 106 21.58 8.41 10.24
CA SER A 106 22.39 8.29 9.02
C SER A 106 21.67 8.79 7.76
N GLU A 107 22.44 9.41 6.84
CA GLU A 107 21.99 9.76 5.50
C GLU A 107 21.48 8.52 4.75
N GLN A 108 22.18 7.38 4.87
CA GLN A 108 21.76 6.10 4.28
C GLN A 108 20.37 5.67 4.74
N GLY A 109 20.07 5.79 6.04
CA GLY A 109 18.74 5.47 6.59
C GLY A 109 17.66 6.41 6.07
N TRP A 110 18.00 7.70 5.97
CA TRP A 110 17.13 8.72 5.41
C TRP A 110 16.80 8.43 3.94
N ASP A 111 17.81 8.28 3.10
CA ASP A 111 17.66 8.05 1.65
C ASP A 111 16.90 6.77 1.36
N LYS A 112 17.22 5.68 2.06
CA LYS A 112 16.49 4.41 1.92
C LYS A 112 14.98 4.57 2.11
N VAL A 113 14.57 5.36 3.11
CA VAL A 113 13.15 5.59 3.40
C VAL A 113 12.52 6.51 2.36
N MET A 114 13.17 7.63 2.04
CA MET A 114 12.64 8.61 1.08
C MET A 114 12.59 8.05 -0.34
N ASP A 115 13.63 7.34 -0.77
CA ASP A 115 13.68 6.71 -2.10
C ASP A 115 12.58 5.66 -2.26
N THR A 116 12.34 4.82 -1.24
CA THR A 116 11.30 3.79 -1.32
C THR A 116 9.89 4.39 -1.19
N ASN A 117 9.65 5.22 -0.14
CA ASN A 117 8.30 5.60 0.26
C ASN A 117 7.72 6.78 -0.54
N VAL A 118 8.58 7.58 -1.19
CA VAL A 118 8.15 8.79 -1.91
C VAL A 118 8.56 8.73 -3.37
N LYS A 119 9.88 8.68 -3.64
CA LYS A 119 10.43 8.70 -5.00
C LYS A 119 9.99 7.49 -5.81
N GLY A 120 10.08 6.29 -5.23
CA GLY A 120 9.65 5.04 -5.86
C GLY A 120 8.16 5.05 -6.21
N VAL A 121 7.31 5.54 -5.30
CA VAL A 121 5.88 5.67 -5.54
C VAL A 121 5.58 6.61 -6.71
N PHE A 122 6.24 7.76 -6.75
CA PHE A 122 6.06 8.72 -7.85
C PHE A 122 6.44 8.13 -9.20
N PHE A 123 7.65 7.58 -9.31
CA PHE A 123 8.16 7.07 -10.59
C PHE A 123 7.44 5.80 -11.06
N LEU A 124 7.07 4.89 -10.15
CA LEU A 124 6.26 3.73 -10.53
C LEU A 124 4.89 4.16 -11.04
N THR A 125 4.21 5.06 -10.34
CA THR A 125 2.94 5.61 -10.80
C THR A 125 3.09 6.24 -12.18
N GLN A 126 4.13 7.08 -12.39
CA GLN A 126 4.40 7.72 -13.68
C GLN A 126 4.60 6.70 -14.81
N LYS A 127 5.37 5.63 -14.57
CA LYS A 127 5.63 4.58 -15.57
C LYS A 127 4.37 3.80 -15.95
N LEU A 128 3.45 3.61 -15.00
CA LEU A 128 2.20 2.87 -15.21
C LEU A 128 1.04 3.73 -15.70
N LEU A 129 1.20 5.06 -15.83
CA LEU A 129 0.14 5.94 -16.36
C LEU A 129 -0.44 5.49 -17.70
N PRO A 130 0.34 5.01 -18.69
CA PRO A 130 -0.25 4.55 -19.95
C PRO A 130 -1.27 3.41 -19.77
N LEU A 131 -1.01 2.45 -18.88
CA LEU A 131 -1.91 1.34 -18.58
C LEU A 131 -3.14 1.81 -17.79
N LEU A 132 -2.94 2.67 -16.80
CA LEU A 132 -4.02 3.26 -16.00
C LEU A 132 -4.97 4.10 -16.87
N ARG A 133 -4.42 4.90 -17.81
CA ARG A 133 -5.23 5.68 -18.78
C ARG A 133 -6.05 4.79 -19.71
N LYS A 134 -5.48 3.64 -20.11
CA LYS A 134 -6.17 2.70 -21.01
C LYS A 134 -7.34 2.00 -20.31
N SER A 135 -7.22 1.78 -19.00
CA SER A 135 -8.24 1.12 -18.18
C SER A 135 -9.35 2.08 -17.74
N GLY A 136 -9.01 3.31 -17.34
CA GLY A 136 -9.94 4.24 -16.71
C GLY A 136 -10.98 4.81 -17.66
N THR A 137 -12.26 4.77 -17.25
CA THR A 137 -13.38 5.45 -17.95
C THR A 137 -14.03 6.49 -17.03
N ALA A 138 -14.93 7.30 -17.59
CA ALA A 138 -15.68 8.27 -16.79
C ALA A 138 -16.60 7.60 -15.76
N GLU A 139 -17.15 6.43 -16.09
CA GLU A 139 -18.06 5.65 -15.25
C GLU A 139 -17.32 4.82 -14.21
N ASP A 140 -16.16 4.30 -14.58
CA ASP A 140 -15.29 3.50 -13.70
C ASP A 140 -13.81 3.86 -13.91
N PRO A 141 -13.33 4.94 -13.30
CA PRO A 141 -11.94 5.37 -13.39
C PRO A 141 -10.97 4.30 -12.89
N SER A 142 -9.72 4.30 -13.35
CA SER A 142 -8.66 3.51 -12.72
C SER A 142 -8.28 4.08 -11.35
N ARG A 143 -7.64 3.29 -10.51
CA ARG A 143 -7.39 3.62 -9.11
C ARG A 143 -5.91 3.55 -8.76
N VAL A 144 -5.42 4.56 -8.08
CA VAL A 144 -4.12 4.53 -7.39
C VAL A 144 -4.36 4.70 -5.90
N ILE A 145 -3.94 3.73 -5.11
CA ILE A 145 -4.04 3.74 -3.65
C ILE A 145 -2.62 3.77 -3.07
N ASN A 146 -2.29 4.84 -2.38
CA ASN A 146 -1.01 4.98 -1.69
C ASN A 146 -1.17 4.54 -0.22
N ILE A 147 -0.34 3.63 0.26
CA ILE A 147 -0.36 3.23 1.66
C ILE A 147 0.52 4.16 2.47
N GLY A 148 -0.13 5.12 3.11
CA GLY A 148 0.47 6.08 4.04
C GLY A 148 0.77 5.47 5.40
N SER A 149 0.52 6.25 6.44
CA SER A 149 0.54 5.86 7.86
C SER A 149 -0.11 6.96 8.70
N ILE A 150 -0.66 6.63 9.85
CA ILE A 150 -1.02 7.62 10.87
C ILE A 150 0.18 8.46 11.32
N ASP A 151 1.41 7.95 11.22
CA ASP A 151 2.64 8.70 11.51
C ASP A 151 2.92 9.83 10.50
N GLY A 152 2.24 9.86 9.37
CA GLY A 152 2.21 11.00 8.46
C GLY A 152 1.17 12.07 8.82
N ILE A 153 0.33 11.82 9.85
CA ILE A 153 -0.73 12.72 10.33
C ILE A 153 -0.39 13.24 11.74
N LYS A 154 0.09 12.35 12.60
CA LYS A 154 0.51 12.64 13.97
C LYS A 154 1.96 12.20 14.18
N THR A 155 2.58 12.63 15.26
CA THR A 155 3.93 12.19 15.62
C THR A 155 3.94 10.71 15.99
N GLY A 156 4.90 9.95 15.44
CA GLY A 156 5.14 8.56 15.79
C GLY A 156 5.72 8.40 17.20
N LEU A 157 5.74 7.14 17.67
CA LEU A 157 6.26 6.79 18.99
C LEU A 157 7.76 6.39 18.99
N PHE A 158 8.37 6.25 17.80
CA PHE A 158 9.71 5.72 17.64
C PHE A 158 10.64 6.74 16.98
N ASP A 159 11.96 6.59 17.17
CA ASP A 159 13.02 7.40 16.55
C ASP A 159 13.16 7.09 15.03
N ALA A 160 12.03 7.05 14.34
CA ALA A 160 11.91 6.79 12.90
C ALA A 160 11.67 8.11 12.14
N PHE A 161 12.61 9.04 12.27
CA PHE A 161 12.44 10.42 11.81
C PHE A 161 12.09 10.52 10.32
N SER A 162 12.77 9.80 9.43
CA SER A 162 12.46 9.83 7.99
C SER A 162 11.12 9.17 7.65
N TYR A 163 10.64 8.22 8.46
CA TYR A 163 9.41 7.47 8.16
C TYR A 163 8.17 8.37 8.21
N GLY A 164 7.93 9.05 9.34
CA GLY A 164 6.77 9.95 9.49
C GLY A 164 6.75 11.03 8.41
N GLN A 165 7.93 11.67 8.14
CA GLN A 165 8.07 12.67 7.09
C GLN A 165 7.79 12.09 5.71
N SER A 166 8.28 10.89 5.39
CA SER A 166 7.99 10.24 4.10
C SER A 166 6.50 9.96 3.92
N LYS A 167 5.80 9.57 5.00
CA LYS A 167 4.35 9.30 4.95
C LYS A 167 3.54 10.60 4.85
N ALA A 168 3.94 11.68 5.51
CA ALA A 168 3.37 13.01 5.32
C ALA A 168 3.57 13.52 3.88
N ALA A 169 4.77 13.35 3.33
CA ALA A 169 5.07 13.67 1.94
C ALA A 169 4.21 12.86 0.97
N LEU A 170 4.00 11.55 1.25
CA LEU A 170 3.15 10.68 0.43
C LEU A 170 1.67 11.12 0.47
N HIS A 171 1.16 11.55 1.63
CA HIS A 171 -0.19 12.11 1.74
C HIS A 171 -0.33 13.39 0.90
N HIS A 172 0.70 14.24 0.87
CA HIS A 172 0.68 15.43 0.02
C HIS A 172 0.79 15.06 -1.47
N LEU A 173 1.69 14.15 -1.83
CA LEU A 173 1.85 13.63 -3.20
C LEU A 173 0.54 13.03 -3.72
N THR A 174 -0.23 12.34 -2.87
CA THR A 174 -1.57 11.82 -3.21
C THR A 174 -2.49 12.92 -3.69
N ARG A 175 -2.56 14.06 -3.00
CA ARG A 175 -3.38 15.20 -3.39
C ARG A 175 -2.91 15.83 -4.72
N VAL A 176 -1.60 15.96 -4.88
CA VAL A 176 -1.02 16.54 -6.11
C VAL A 176 -1.32 15.65 -7.32
N LEU A 177 -1.10 14.32 -7.20
CA LEU A 177 -1.41 13.38 -8.26
C LEU A 177 -2.90 13.33 -8.56
N ALA A 178 -3.75 13.33 -7.54
CA ALA A 178 -5.20 13.34 -7.70
C ALA A 178 -5.67 14.55 -8.51
N ALA A 179 -5.22 15.76 -8.15
CA ALA A 179 -5.58 17.00 -8.87
C ALA A 179 -5.11 16.97 -10.33
N SER A 180 -3.94 16.37 -10.59
CA SER A 180 -3.36 16.29 -11.93
C SER A 180 -4.04 15.25 -12.83
N LEU A 181 -4.48 14.10 -12.26
CA LEU A 181 -4.88 12.93 -13.03
C LEU A 181 -6.39 12.69 -13.08
N VAL A 182 -7.19 13.38 -12.25
CA VAL A 182 -8.65 13.16 -12.17
C VAL A 182 -9.36 13.35 -13.51
N LYS A 183 -8.92 14.32 -14.33
CA LYS A 183 -9.50 14.57 -15.66
C LYS A 183 -9.12 13.50 -16.69
N GLU A 184 -8.17 12.64 -16.36
CA GLU A 184 -7.71 11.52 -17.18
C GLU A 184 -8.38 10.21 -16.75
N ASN A 185 -9.44 10.27 -15.95
CA ASN A 185 -10.13 9.12 -15.36
C ASN A 185 -9.21 8.24 -14.50
N ILE A 186 -8.30 8.86 -13.76
CA ILE A 186 -7.45 8.19 -12.77
C ILE A 186 -7.71 8.84 -11.42
N ILE A 187 -8.17 8.06 -10.45
CA ILE A 187 -8.43 8.52 -9.10
C ILE A 187 -7.29 8.07 -8.17
N VAL A 188 -6.74 9.03 -7.44
CA VAL A 188 -5.65 8.78 -6.48
C VAL A 188 -6.13 9.09 -5.08
N ASN A 189 -5.98 8.12 -4.17
CA ASN A 189 -6.26 8.27 -2.73
C ASN A 189 -5.15 7.64 -1.90
N ALA A 190 -5.14 7.91 -0.61
CA ALA A 190 -4.27 7.24 0.36
C ALA A 190 -5.10 6.58 1.47
N ILE A 191 -4.59 5.46 1.96
CA ILE A 191 -4.98 4.86 3.23
C ILE A 191 -3.87 5.16 4.23
N ALA A 192 -4.21 5.62 5.43
CA ALA A 192 -3.30 5.81 6.55
C ALA A 192 -3.61 4.75 7.64
N PRO A 193 -2.92 3.58 7.60
CA PRO A 193 -3.13 2.54 8.59
C PRO A 193 -2.62 2.96 9.96
N GLY A 194 -3.30 2.50 11.01
CA GLY A 194 -2.81 2.43 12.37
C GLY A 194 -2.09 1.12 12.66
N PRO A 195 -2.17 0.58 13.89
CA PRO A 195 -1.51 -0.66 14.25
C PRO A 195 -2.20 -1.89 13.60
N PHE A 196 -1.44 -2.57 12.76
CA PHE A 196 -1.76 -3.88 12.18
C PHE A 196 -0.66 -4.88 12.54
N PRO A 197 -0.97 -6.17 12.71
CA PRO A 197 0.02 -7.20 13.03
C PRO A 197 0.92 -7.46 11.81
N THR A 198 2.01 -6.71 11.72
CA THR A 198 2.97 -6.77 10.62
C THR A 198 4.40 -6.90 11.14
N TRP A 199 5.25 -7.53 10.34
CA TRP A 199 6.69 -7.61 10.65
C TRP A 199 7.33 -6.21 10.83
N MET A 200 6.88 -5.19 10.08
CA MET A 200 7.40 -3.83 10.22
C MET A 200 7.09 -3.24 11.59
N LEU A 201 5.88 -3.45 12.10
CA LEU A 201 5.52 -2.97 13.43
C LEU A 201 6.22 -3.80 14.52
N SER A 202 6.36 -5.13 14.34
CA SER A 202 7.06 -5.97 15.30
C SER A 202 8.52 -5.58 15.46
N THR A 203 9.22 -5.29 14.37
CA THR A 203 10.61 -4.84 14.43
C THR A 203 10.76 -3.44 15.01
N GLY A 204 9.79 -2.55 14.81
CA GLY A 204 9.77 -1.21 15.41
C GLY A 204 9.54 -1.24 16.92
N VAL A 205 8.61 -2.07 17.40
CA VAL A 205 8.30 -2.20 18.84
C VAL A 205 9.35 -3.01 19.59
N GLY A 206 9.91 -4.05 18.95
CA GLY A 206 10.83 -5.01 19.59
C GLY A 206 12.32 -4.71 19.44
N GLY A 207 12.70 -3.58 18.84
CA GLY A 207 14.13 -3.21 18.72
C GLY A 207 14.94 -4.06 17.73
N GLY A 208 14.29 -4.78 16.82
CA GLY A 208 14.91 -5.62 15.79
C GLY A 208 15.02 -7.09 16.18
N GLY A 209 14.40 -7.96 15.40
CA GLY A 209 14.39 -9.43 15.56
C GLY A 209 12.98 -10.01 15.47
N ASP A 210 12.90 -11.34 15.44
CA ASP A 210 11.64 -12.08 15.58
C ASP A 210 11.20 -12.05 17.05
N VAL A 211 10.64 -10.93 17.48
CA VAL A 211 10.06 -10.78 18.82
C VAL A 211 8.60 -11.22 18.73
N ASP A 212 8.22 -12.15 19.59
CA ASP A 212 6.82 -12.53 19.78
C ASP A 212 6.10 -11.35 20.45
N ILE A 213 5.27 -10.64 19.67
CA ILE A 213 4.53 -9.47 20.17
C ILE A 213 3.16 -9.90 20.65
N ASP A 214 2.87 -9.52 21.87
CA ASP A 214 1.50 -9.57 22.36
C ASP A 214 0.66 -8.46 21.69
N TRP A 215 0.02 -8.83 20.58
CA TRP A 215 -0.87 -7.93 19.85
C TRP A 215 -2.09 -7.48 20.66
N SER A 216 -2.46 -8.23 21.71
CA SER A 216 -3.55 -7.84 22.59
C SER A 216 -3.18 -6.60 23.41
N SER A 217 -1.96 -6.53 23.91
CA SER A 217 -1.48 -5.36 24.68
C SER A 217 -1.41 -4.09 23.82
N ILE A 218 -1.06 -4.20 22.52
CA ILE A 218 -1.13 -3.08 21.58
C ILE A 218 -2.59 -2.73 21.31
N GLY A 219 -3.45 -3.73 21.16
CA GLY A 219 -4.89 -3.56 20.97
C GLY A 219 -5.55 -2.81 22.12
N ASP A 220 -5.19 -3.09 23.35
CA ASP A 220 -5.74 -2.44 24.55
C ASP A 220 -5.49 -0.92 24.58
N THR A 221 -4.42 -0.46 23.94
CA THR A 221 -4.14 0.98 23.80
C THR A 221 -4.89 1.64 22.65
N ASN A 222 -5.53 0.85 21.78
CA ASN A 222 -6.29 1.37 20.65
C ASN A 222 -7.73 1.72 21.10
N PRO A 223 -8.29 2.87 20.69
CA PRO A 223 -9.68 3.23 21.06
C PRO A 223 -10.72 2.17 20.66
N ARG A 224 -10.46 1.40 19.59
CA ARG A 224 -11.32 0.29 19.15
C ARG A 224 -11.15 -0.99 19.99
N GLY A 225 -10.17 -1.05 20.92
CA GLY A 225 -9.87 -2.20 21.78
C GLY A 225 -9.20 -3.37 21.03
N ARG A 226 -8.65 -3.16 19.84
CA ARG A 226 -7.93 -4.18 19.07
C ARG A 226 -7.03 -3.56 18.01
N VAL A 227 -6.08 -4.32 17.52
CA VAL A 227 -5.35 -4.01 16.27
C VAL A 227 -6.24 -4.26 15.05
N GLY A 228 -5.84 -3.72 13.88
CA GLY A 228 -6.53 -3.95 12.62
C GLY A 228 -6.39 -5.39 12.12
N THR A 229 -7.40 -5.87 11.39
CA THR A 229 -7.44 -7.20 10.78
C THR A 229 -7.28 -7.11 9.25
N PRO A 230 -7.01 -8.24 8.55
CA PRO A 230 -6.98 -8.25 7.09
C PRO A 230 -8.24 -7.69 6.45
N GLU A 231 -9.41 -7.97 7.01
CA GLU A 231 -10.71 -7.50 6.49
C GLU A 231 -10.86 -5.98 6.63
N ASP A 232 -10.32 -5.37 7.69
CA ASP A 232 -10.41 -3.92 7.89
C ASP A 232 -9.69 -3.16 6.76
N ILE A 233 -8.46 -3.57 6.42
CA ILE A 233 -7.66 -2.88 5.40
C ILE A 233 -8.09 -3.27 3.99
N ALA A 234 -8.40 -4.55 3.75
CA ALA A 234 -8.88 -5.01 2.45
C ALA A 234 -10.24 -4.39 2.11
N GLY A 235 -11.17 -4.32 3.07
CA GLY A 235 -12.48 -3.70 2.88
C GLY A 235 -12.38 -2.24 2.44
N LEU A 236 -11.51 -1.45 3.07
CA LEU A 236 -11.27 -0.06 2.67
C LEU A 236 -10.59 0.03 1.30
N ALA A 237 -9.62 -0.85 1.00
CA ALA A 237 -8.99 -0.91 -0.30
C ALA A 237 -9.97 -1.29 -1.41
N ILE A 238 -10.88 -2.25 -1.18
CA ILE A 238 -11.97 -2.63 -2.10
C ILE A 238 -12.91 -1.45 -2.32
N PHE A 239 -13.35 -0.75 -1.26
CA PHE A 239 -14.16 0.46 -1.40
C PHE A 239 -13.50 1.46 -2.35
N LEU A 240 -12.24 1.81 -2.12
CA LEU A 240 -11.51 2.78 -2.94
C LEU A 240 -11.25 2.26 -4.37
N SER A 241 -11.20 0.96 -4.59
CA SER A 241 -10.96 0.31 -5.89
C SER A 241 -12.22 0.11 -6.71
N SER A 242 -13.38 0.18 -6.09
CA SER A 242 -14.68 -0.09 -6.72
C SER A 242 -15.38 1.19 -7.18
N ARG A 243 -16.53 1.01 -7.83
CA ARG A 243 -17.41 2.14 -8.20
C ARG A 243 -17.94 2.92 -6.98
N ALA A 244 -18.03 2.28 -5.82
CA ALA A 244 -18.44 2.96 -4.59
C ALA A 244 -17.48 4.09 -4.20
N GLY A 245 -16.17 3.95 -4.50
CA GLY A 245 -15.14 4.95 -4.25
C GLY A 245 -14.94 5.97 -5.39
N ALA A 246 -15.70 5.89 -6.50
CA ALA A 246 -15.45 6.68 -7.70
C ALA A 246 -15.54 8.21 -7.53
N TYR A 247 -16.17 8.69 -6.48
CA TYR A 247 -16.27 10.15 -6.19
C TYR A 247 -15.36 10.59 -5.04
N THR A 248 -14.55 9.65 -4.50
CA THR A 248 -13.56 9.92 -3.45
C THR A 248 -12.21 10.21 -4.12
N VAL A 249 -11.74 11.46 -4.10
CA VAL A 249 -10.56 11.91 -4.85
C VAL A 249 -9.62 12.70 -3.95
N GLY A 250 -8.33 12.35 -3.95
CA GLY A 250 -7.28 13.06 -3.24
C GLY A 250 -7.35 12.95 -1.71
N GLN A 251 -8.08 11.97 -1.19
CA GLN A 251 -8.28 11.82 0.24
C GLN A 251 -7.20 10.93 0.87
N THR A 252 -6.89 11.21 2.13
CA THR A 252 -6.17 10.30 3.02
C THR A 252 -7.15 9.81 4.07
N ILE A 253 -7.48 8.51 4.02
CA ILE A 253 -8.47 7.91 4.92
C ILE A 253 -7.74 7.08 5.96
N THR A 254 -7.96 7.37 7.24
CA THR A 254 -7.39 6.59 8.34
C THR A 254 -8.11 5.25 8.48
N CYS A 255 -7.33 4.18 8.67
CA CYS A 255 -7.79 2.85 9.04
C CYS A 255 -7.04 2.43 10.31
N ASP A 256 -7.42 3.01 11.46
CA ASP A 256 -6.58 3.06 12.65
C ASP A 256 -7.30 2.75 13.98
N GLY A 257 -8.57 2.40 13.91
CA GLY A 257 -9.37 2.14 15.11
C GLY A 257 -9.61 3.37 15.98
N GLY A 258 -9.45 4.59 15.42
CA GLY A 258 -9.72 5.86 16.10
C GLY A 258 -8.49 6.51 16.76
N VAL A 259 -7.28 5.99 16.52
CA VAL A 259 -6.04 6.53 17.13
C VAL A 259 -5.84 8.01 16.81
N VAL A 260 -6.00 8.42 15.53
CA VAL A 260 -5.85 9.83 15.12
C VAL A 260 -6.97 10.70 15.67
N ALA A 261 -8.19 10.18 15.74
CA ALA A 261 -9.35 10.94 16.24
C ALA A 261 -9.29 11.19 17.76
N SER A 262 -8.50 10.43 18.49
CA SER A 262 -8.37 10.47 19.95
C SER A 262 -7.05 11.09 20.43
N SER A 263 -6.19 11.58 19.53
CA SER A 263 -4.86 12.13 19.81
C SER A 263 -4.83 13.66 19.78
#